data_b6d607524794316f5494878fd6f55e50
#
_entry.id   b6d607524794316f5494878fd6f55e50
#
_cell.length_a   1.000
_cell.length_b   1.000
_cell.length_c   1.000
_cell.angle_alpha   90.00
_cell.angle_beta   90.00
_cell.angle_gamma   90.00
#
_symmetry.space_group_name_H-M   'P 1'
#
loop_
_entity.id
_entity.type
_entity.pdbx_description
1 polymer ?
#
loop_
_entity_poly.entity_id
_entity_poly.type
_entity_poly.pdbx_seq_one_letter_code
_entity_poly.pdbx_strand_id
1 'polypeptide(L)'
;MIETRLLQPVTPADLVTVTRLHDDVEAVDGHPSLGEAVWRDLDQPLEPVSAGILAIDDGRPVGFAYVYRSDSFSPAHWAAGMVVHPEVRGSTGVEVALLERAVEHVAAAGGGLVVLWVFEPEQHDDEAAARAGFRHQRDLLQERVPLPLGEEPAWPPGVEVRPFVPGQDDRAWLSVNNRAFADHPEQGGWVEATLERRMAEPWFDPKGFLLAFDADGLAGFCWTKVHPATDADPELGEIFVIGVDPSRQGSGLGRALVVAGLSHLADRGIGTGMLFVDGDNEAALRLYASLGFTTHRRDRAYEREVAPA
;
A
#
# COMPACT_ATOMS: atom_id res chain seq x y z
N MET A 1 2.99 33.77 -3.80
CA MET A 1 3.84 33.28 -2.68
C MET A 1 3.08 32.18 -1.99
N ILE A 2 3.70 31.00 -1.87
CA ILE A 2 3.05 29.83 -1.25
C ILE A 2 2.87 30.07 0.24
N GLU A 3 1.62 30.02 0.69
CA GLU A 3 1.23 30.02 2.08
C GLU A 3 0.85 28.61 2.51
N THR A 4 1.31 28.15 3.67
CA THR A 4 0.92 26.84 4.21
C THR A 4 0.04 27.01 5.45
N ARG A 5 -1.07 26.27 5.52
CA ARG A 5 -2.01 26.26 6.65
C ARG A 5 -2.10 24.86 7.26
N LEU A 6 -1.81 24.77 8.55
CA LEU A 6 -2.01 23.53 9.31
C LEU A 6 -3.51 23.35 9.61
N LEU A 7 -4.01 22.15 9.37
CA LEU A 7 -5.38 21.71 9.61
C LEU A 7 -5.36 20.62 10.69
N GLN A 8 -5.73 20.96 11.90
CA GLN A 8 -5.77 20.01 13.02
C GLN A 8 -6.92 20.37 13.98
N PRO A 9 -8.03 19.64 13.96
CA PRO A 9 -8.34 18.55 13.03
C PRO A 9 -8.63 19.04 11.60
N VAL A 10 -8.57 18.13 10.62
CA VAL A 10 -9.11 18.39 9.28
C VAL A 10 -10.64 18.40 9.39
N THR A 11 -11.27 19.51 8.99
CA THR A 11 -12.73 19.65 9.08
C THR A 11 -13.43 19.09 7.84
N PRO A 12 -14.76 18.83 7.89
CA PRO A 12 -15.52 18.44 6.70
C PRO A 12 -15.43 19.46 5.55
N ALA A 13 -15.29 20.75 5.85
CA ALA A 13 -15.11 21.79 4.83
C ALA A 13 -13.70 21.70 4.17
N ASP A 14 -12.67 21.38 4.96
CA ASP A 14 -11.33 21.13 4.42
C ASP A 14 -11.32 19.87 3.55
N LEU A 15 -12.01 18.81 3.97
CA LEU A 15 -12.14 17.58 3.17
C LEU A 15 -12.73 17.82 1.79
N VAL A 16 -13.77 18.66 1.66
CA VAL A 16 -14.33 19.05 0.36
C VAL A 16 -13.26 19.69 -0.54
N THR A 17 -12.40 20.54 0.06
CA THR A 17 -11.30 21.19 -0.66
C THR A 17 -10.24 20.19 -1.11
N VAL A 18 -9.85 19.27 -0.20
CA VAL A 18 -8.84 18.24 -0.46
C VAL A 18 -9.34 17.26 -1.52
N THR A 19 -10.60 16.79 -1.43
CA THR A 19 -11.19 15.88 -2.41
C THR A 19 -11.19 16.52 -3.80
N ARG A 20 -11.62 17.77 -3.93
CA ARG A 20 -11.60 18.47 -5.22
C ARG A 20 -10.19 18.59 -5.79
N LEU A 21 -9.22 18.98 -4.98
CA LEU A 21 -7.82 19.05 -5.41
C LEU A 21 -7.30 17.69 -5.88
N HIS A 22 -7.63 16.63 -5.14
CA HIS A 22 -7.25 15.25 -5.48
C HIS A 22 -7.90 14.82 -6.81
N ASP A 23 -9.20 15.06 -6.98
CA ASP A 23 -9.93 14.69 -8.19
C ASP A 23 -9.39 15.45 -9.43
N ASP A 24 -9.08 16.75 -9.28
CA ASP A 24 -8.47 17.56 -10.34
C ASP A 24 -7.09 16.99 -10.76
N VAL A 25 -6.32 16.52 -9.79
CA VAL A 25 -4.99 15.91 -10.00
C VAL A 25 -5.12 14.52 -10.64
N GLU A 26 -5.99 13.66 -10.09
CA GLU A 26 -6.23 12.30 -10.63
C GLU A 26 -6.74 12.34 -12.07
N ALA A 27 -7.57 13.32 -12.41
CA ALA A 27 -8.05 13.50 -13.78
C ALA A 27 -6.92 13.81 -14.79
N VAL A 28 -5.81 14.40 -14.34
CA VAL A 28 -4.65 14.69 -15.18
C VAL A 28 -3.65 13.54 -15.18
N ASP A 29 -3.38 12.98 -14.00
CA ASP A 29 -2.34 11.96 -13.82
C ASP A 29 -2.82 10.55 -14.20
N GLY A 30 -4.15 10.30 -14.14
CA GLY A 30 -4.74 8.99 -14.41
C GLY A 30 -4.56 7.99 -13.26
N HIS A 31 -4.09 8.45 -12.09
CA HIS A 31 -3.95 7.65 -10.87
C HIS A 31 -4.14 8.53 -9.62
N PRO A 32 -4.59 7.95 -8.49
CA PRO A 32 -4.71 8.71 -7.25
C PRO A 32 -3.33 9.11 -6.70
N SER A 33 -3.24 10.29 -6.09
CA SER A 33 -2.01 10.76 -5.41
C SER A 33 -1.98 10.41 -3.92
N LEU A 34 -3.14 10.10 -3.32
CA LEU A 34 -3.28 9.71 -1.91
C LEU A 34 -3.80 8.27 -1.81
N GLY A 35 -3.11 7.45 -1.03
CA GLY A 35 -3.48 6.05 -0.84
C GLY A 35 -4.71 5.84 0.05
N GLU A 36 -5.32 4.64 -0.03
CA GLU A 36 -6.49 4.26 0.77
C GLU A 36 -6.31 4.48 2.29
N ALA A 37 -5.08 4.26 2.80
CA ALA A 37 -4.80 4.43 4.23
C ALA A 37 -4.88 5.89 4.66
N VAL A 38 -4.45 6.83 3.79
CA VAL A 38 -4.59 8.28 4.02
C VAL A 38 -6.07 8.67 4.08
N TRP A 39 -6.87 8.23 3.11
CA TRP A 39 -8.30 8.52 3.06
C TRP A 39 -9.05 7.95 4.26
N ARG A 40 -8.69 6.74 4.69
CA ARG A 40 -9.30 6.11 5.87
C ARG A 40 -9.01 6.90 7.14
N ASP A 41 -7.77 7.34 7.36
CA ASP A 41 -7.40 8.14 8.53
C ASP A 41 -7.99 9.56 8.46
N LEU A 42 -8.11 10.15 7.26
CA LEU A 42 -8.80 11.43 7.07
C LEU A 42 -10.29 11.38 7.45
N ASP A 43 -10.97 10.26 7.13
CA ASP A 43 -12.38 10.05 7.49
C ASP A 43 -12.56 9.75 8.99
N GLN A 44 -11.69 8.90 9.53
CA GLN A 44 -11.72 8.48 10.93
C GLN A 44 -10.30 8.45 11.51
N PRO A 45 -9.76 9.61 11.93
CA PRO A 45 -8.41 9.69 12.48
C PRO A 45 -8.22 8.75 13.67
N LEU A 46 -7.19 7.88 13.58
CA LEU A 46 -6.85 6.96 14.67
C LEU A 46 -6.33 7.72 15.89
N GLU A 47 -5.63 8.81 15.67
CA GLU A 47 -5.07 9.64 16.74
C GLU A 47 -5.30 11.15 16.51
N PRO A 48 -5.53 11.93 17.57
CA PRO A 48 -5.74 13.38 17.46
C PRO A 48 -4.53 14.16 16.93
N VAL A 49 -3.35 13.52 16.87
CA VAL A 49 -2.11 14.13 16.39
C VAL A 49 -2.00 14.16 14.86
N SER A 50 -2.88 13.44 14.15
CA SER A 50 -2.95 13.52 12.68
C SER A 50 -3.24 14.94 12.22
N ALA A 51 -2.62 15.37 11.12
CA ALA A 51 -2.79 16.74 10.63
C ALA A 51 -2.70 16.83 9.10
N GLY A 52 -3.51 17.71 8.52
CA GLY A 52 -3.38 18.16 7.15
C GLY A 52 -2.57 19.44 7.04
N ILE A 53 -1.84 19.61 5.96
CA ILE A 53 -1.15 20.84 5.59
C ILE A 53 -1.67 21.26 4.21
N LEU A 54 -2.34 22.39 4.12
CA LEU A 54 -2.86 22.93 2.87
C LEU A 54 -1.92 24.01 2.34
N ALA A 55 -1.45 23.88 1.11
CA ALA A 55 -0.71 24.92 0.41
C ALA A 55 -1.64 25.75 -0.44
N ILE A 56 -1.50 27.08 -0.35
CA ILE A 56 -2.33 28.07 -1.00
C ILE A 56 -1.45 29.03 -1.80
N ASP A 57 -1.76 29.26 -3.08
CA ASP A 57 -1.13 30.27 -3.90
C ASP A 57 -2.20 31.23 -4.43
N ASP A 58 -2.02 32.53 -4.13
CA ASP A 58 -2.97 33.59 -4.47
C ASP A 58 -4.44 33.26 -4.11
N GLY A 59 -4.64 32.64 -2.95
CA GLY A 59 -5.97 32.26 -2.45
C GLY A 59 -6.53 30.94 -3.03
N ARG A 60 -5.82 30.28 -3.94
CA ARG A 60 -6.20 29.00 -4.54
C ARG A 60 -5.47 27.86 -3.81
N PRO A 61 -6.16 26.81 -3.36
CA PRO A 61 -5.52 25.57 -2.93
C PRO A 61 -4.75 24.94 -4.08
N VAL A 62 -3.45 24.67 -3.87
CA VAL A 62 -2.55 24.13 -4.92
C VAL A 62 -1.82 22.88 -4.46
N GLY A 63 -1.90 22.53 -3.18
CA GLY A 63 -1.29 21.30 -2.67
C GLY A 63 -1.83 20.96 -1.28
N PHE A 64 -1.72 19.69 -0.93
CA PHE A 64 -2.08 19.18 0.38
C PHE A 64 -1.15 18.04 0.77
N ALA A 65 -0.69 18.04 2.01
CA ALA A 65 -0.02 16.89 2.62
C ALA A 65 -0.79 16.45 3.86
N TYR A 66 -0.77 15.16 4.15
CA TYR A 66 -1.35 14.60 5.35
C TYR A 66 -0.34 13.75 6.08
N VAL A 67 -0.27 13.89 7.39
CA VAL A 67 0.60 13.08 8.27
C VAL A 67 -0.23 12.49 9.40
N TYR A 68 -0.02 11.20 9.66
CA TYR A 68 -0.76 10.46 10.69
C TYR A 68 0.11 9.35 11.28
N ARG A 69 -0.24 8.92 12.49
CA ARG A 69 0.40 7.73 13.09
C ARG A 69 -0.15 6.48 12.45
N SER A 70 0.74 5.69 11.87
CA SER A 70 0.38 4.39 11.34
C SER A 70 0.61 3.33 12.39
N ASP A 71 -0.43 2.51 12.67
CA ASP A 71 -0.37 1.32 13.51
C ASP A 71 -0.11 0.04 12.70
N SER A 72 -0.01 0.19 11.37
CA SER A 72 0.26 -0.94 10.46
C SER A 72 1.69 -1.43 10.51
N PHE A 73 2.55 -0.79 11.33
CA PHE A 73 3.99 -1.05 11.39
C PHE A 73 4.47 -1.21 12.83
N SER A 74 5.47 -2.03 13.01
CA SER A 74 6.16 -2.17 14.28
C SER A 74 7.68 -1.90 14.08
N PRO A 75 8.26 -0.85 14.68
CA PRO A 75 7.62 0.16 15.54
C PRO A 75 6.71 1.13 14.79
N ALA A 76 5.71 1.68 15.50
CA ALA A 76 4.81 2.69 14.95
C ALA A 76 5.59 3.90 14.43
N HIS A 77 5.22 4.39 13.25
CA HIS A 77 5.85 5.54 12.60
C HIS A 77 4.80 6.52 12.09
N TRP A 78 5.24 7.67 11.61
CA TRP A 78 4.40 8.60 10.89
C TRP A 78 4.31 8.19 9.42
N ALA A 79 3.10 8.03 8.91
CA ALA A 79 2.86 7.92 7.49
C ALA A 79 2.50 9.28 6.92
N ALA A 80 2.95 9.56 5.71
CA ALA A 80 2.66 10.79 5.00
C ALA A 80 2.23 10.51 3.56
N GLY A 81 1.29 11.31 3.06
CA GLY A 81 0.91 11.37 1.65
C GLY A 81 0.81 12.82 1.21
N MET A 82 1.00 13.08 -0.08
CA MET A 82 0.98 14.42 -0.65
C MET A 82 0.29 14.43 -2.00
N VAL A 83 -0.46 15.49 -2.27
CA VAL A 83 -1.02 15.82 -3.58
C VAL A 83 -0.68 17.25 -3.93
N VAL A 84 -0.17 17.49 -5.16
CA VAL A 84 0.17 18.82 -5.65
C VAL A 84 -0.41 19.01 -7.04
N HIS A 85 -1.06 20.15 -7.27
CA HIS A 85 -1.68 20.47 -8.55
C HIS A 85 -0.64 20.52 -9.67
N PRO A 86 -0.86 19.87 -10.83
CA PRO A 86 0.12 19.74 -11.91
C PRO A 86 0.72 21.06 -12.40
N GLU A 87 -0.06 22.15 -12.41
CA GLU A 87 0.39 23.48 -12.86
C GLU A 87 1.53 24.08 -12.00
N VAL A 88 1.72 23.61 -10.76
CA VAL A 88 2.69 24.17 -9.82
C VAL A 88 3.80 23.20 -9.40
N ARG A 89 3.73 21.95 -9.85
CA ARG A 89 4.72 20.92 -9.54
C ARG A 89 6.12 21.31 -9.97
N GLY A 90 7.12 21.01 -9.12
CA GLY A 90 8.54 21.14 -9.42
C GLY A 90 9.06 22.58 -9.61
N SER A 91 8.19 23.56 -9.82
CA SER A 91 8.60 24.92 -10.20
C SER A 91 8.48 25.96 -9.08
N THR A 92 7.56 25.75 -8.13
CA THR A 92 7.18 26.76 -7.12
C THR A 92 7.67 26.45 -5.71
N GLY A 93 8.16 25.24 -5.47
CA GLY A 93 8.59 24.75 -4.15
C GLY A 93 7.42 24.42 -3.22
N VAL A 94 6.22 24.17 -3.76
CA VAL A 94 5.04 23.75 -2.99
C VAL A 94 5.30 22.46 -2.24
N GLU A 95 5.90 21.47 -2.92
CA GLU A 95 6.24 20.17 -2.35
C GLU A 95 7.15 20.32 -1.13
N VAL A 96 8.21 21.13 -1.28
CA VAL A 96 9.15 21.37 -0.18
C VAL A 96 8.46 22.04 1.00
N ALA A 97 7.63 23.08 0.74
CA ALA A 97 6.92 23.79 1.79
C ALA A 97 5.93 22.90 2.55
N LEU A 98 5.24 21.99 1.85
CA LEU A 98 4.35 21.00 2.46
C LEU A 98 5.12 20.02 3.34
N LEU A 99 6.23 19.47 2.83
CA LEU A 99 7.06 18.50 3.55
C LEU A 99 7.77 19.12 4.76
N GLU A 100 8.30 20.33 4.64
CA GLU A 100 8.91 21.05 5.77
C GLU A 100 7.87 21.31 6.88
N ARG A 101 6.66 21.74 6.52
CA ARG A 101 5.60 21.97 7.47
C ARG A 101 5.11 20.68 8.14
N ALA A 102 5.06 19.57 7.39
CA ALA A 102 4.76 18.24 7.94
C ALA A 102 5.82 17.82 8.96
N VAL A 103 7.10 18.00 8.64
CA VAL A 103 8.22 17.71 9.55
C VAL A 103 8.18 18.55 10.81
N GLU A 104 7.88 19.85 10.71
CA GLU A 104 7.70 20.72 11.88
C GLU A 104 6.58 20.22 12.79
N HIS A 105 5.46 19.80 12.21
CA HIS A 105 4.36 19.24 12.98
C HIS A 105 4.77 17.96 13.70
N VAL A 106 5.43 17.03 13.01
CA VAL A 106 5.94 15.79 13.60
C VAL A 106 6.94 16.07 14.72
N ALA A 107 7.86 17.03 14.56
CA ALA A 107 8.79 17.44 15.59
C ALA A 107 8.06 17.94 16.84
N ALA A 108 7.05 18.80 16.67
CA ALA A 108 6.23 19.32 17.75
C ALA A 108 5.40 18.23 18.46
N ALA A 109 5.05 17.17 17.76
CA ALA A 109 4.32 16.01 18.28
C ALA A 109 5.24 14.91 18.88
N GLY A 110 6.51 15.21 19.12
CA GLY A 110 7.47 14.31 19.77
C GLY A 110 8.41 13.58 18.83
N GLY A 111 8.42 13.92 17.54
CA GLY A 111 9.33 13.34 16.55
C GLY A 111 9.01 11.89 16.14
N GLY A 112 9.97 11.26 15.50
CA GLY A 112 9.95 9.86 15.05
C GLY A 112 10.20 9.70 13.56
N LEU A 113 10.18 8.45 13.09
CA LEU A 113 10.34 8.12 11.68
C LEU A 113 9.11 8.56 10.90
N VAL A 114 9.31 9.30 9.80
CA VAL A 114 8.27 9.66 8.83
C VAL A 114 8.52 8.90 7.55
N VAL A 115 7.50 8.20 7.04
CA VAL A 115 7.51 7.53 5.73
C VAL A 115 6.54 8.25 4.81
N LEU A 116 7.05 8.83 3.74
CA LEU A 116 6.29 9.51 2.69
C LEU A 116 6.15 8.58 1.48
N TRP A 117 4.92 8.32 1.05
CA TRP A 117 4.64 7.63 -0.20
C TRP A 117 4.29 8.62 -1.31
N VAL A 118 4.94 8.46 -2.46
CA VAL A 118 4.64 9.18 -3.71
C VAL A 118 4.39 8.16 -4.81
N PHE A 119 3.27 8.30 -5.49
CA PHE A 119 2.86 7.42 -6.59
C PHE A 119 3.40 7.97 -7.91
N GLU A 120 3.98 7.09 -8.74
CA GLU A 120 4.64 7.46 -10.01
C GLU A 120 5.59 8.67 -9.88
N PRO A 121 6.59 8.61 -8.95
CA PRO A 121 7.44 9.75 -8.68
C PRO A 121 8.23 10.18 -9.90
N GLU A 122 8.28 11.49 -10.11
CA GLU A 122 9.13 12.14 -11.10
C GLU A 122 10.38 12.74 -10.44
N GLN A 123 11.28 13.29 -11.25
CA GLN A 123 12.54 13.88 -10.74
C GLN A 123 12.30 15.02 -9.74
N HIS A 124 11.24 15.80 -9.92
CA HIS A 124 10.93 16.92 -9.01
C HIS A 124 10.51 16.42 -7.62
N ASP A 125 9.88 15.24 -7.51
CA ASP A 125 9.52 14.63 -6.23
C ASP A 125 10.79 14.16 -5.48
N ASP A 126 11.73 13.52 -6.18
CA ASP A 126 13.03 13.14 -5.63
C ASP A 126 13.78 14.37 -5.09
N GLU A 127 13.81 15.47 -5.88
CA GLU A 127 14.46 16.71 -5.49
C GLU A 127 13.77 17.39 -4.30
N ALA A 128 12.44 17.41 -4.25
CA ALA A 128 11.68 17.98 -3.17
C ALA A 128 11.87 17.18 -1.87
N ALA A 129 11.78 15.85 -1.95
CA ALA A 129 12.02 14.95 -0.82
C ALA A 129 13.44 15.15 -0.27
N ALA A 130 14.46 15.20 -1.13
CA ALA A 130 15.84 15.40 -0.73
C ALA A 130 16.05 16.77 -0.06
N ARG A 131 15.47 17.86 -0.59
CA ARG A 131 15.54 19.20 0.02
C ARG A 131 14.88 19.24 1.39
N ALA A 132 13.76 18.52 1.56
CA ALA A 132 13.09 18.38 2.84
C ALA A 132 13.77 17.34 3.76
N GLY A 133 14.96 16.83 3.41
CA GLY A 133 15.77 15.94 4.23
C GLY A 133 15.29 14.49 4.29
N PHE A 134 14.40 14.09 3.39
CA PHE A 134 14.02 12.70 3.20
C PHE A 134 15.05 11.98 2.31
N ARG A 135 15.18 10.66 2.49
CA ARG A 135 15.99 9.79 1.65
C ARG A 135 15.12 8.71 1.04
N HIS A 136 15.46 8.26 -0.15
CA HIS A 136 14.82 7.12 -0.78
C HIS A 136 14.94 5.90 0.13
N GLN A 137 13.82 5.20 0.36
CA GLN A 137 13.76 3.99 1.15
C GLN A 137 13.61 2.77 0.25
N ARG A 138 12.50 2.71 -0.54
CA ARG A 138 12.21 1.60 -1.44
C ARG A 138 11.26 2.02 -2.56
N ASP A 139 11.24 1.24 -3.63
CA ASP A 139 10.21 1.30 -4.66
C ASP A 139 9.24 0.13 -4.49
N LEU A 140 7.96 0.38 -4.64
CA LEU A 140 6.90 -0.62 -4.67
C LEU A 140 6.30 -0.63 -6.07
N LEU A 141 6.34 -1.79 -6.74
CA LEU A 141 5.83 -1.95 -8.10
C LEU A 141 4.42 -2.53 -8.05
N GLN A 142 3.49 -1.89 -8.75
CA GLN A 142 2.21 -2.49 -9.07
C GLN A 142 2.36 -3.28 -10.37
N GLU A 143 2.28 -4.59 -10.28
CA GLU A 143 2.34 -5.48 -11.42
C GLU A 143 0.93 -5.89 -11.85
N ARG A 144 0.65 -5.94 -13.17
CA ARG A 144 -0.65 -6.36 -13.70
C ARG A 144 -0.51 -7.47 -14.73
N VAL A 145 -1.54 -8.33 -14.81
CA VAL A 145 -1.63 -9.43 -15.78
C VAL A 145 -3.08 -9.62 -16.26
N PRO A 146 -3.33 -9.84 -17.56
CA PRO A 146 -4.65 -10.23 -18.05
C PRO A 146 -5.07 -11.59 -17.50
N LEU A 147 -6.36 -11.76 -17.18
CA LEU A 147 -6.93 -13.03 -16.73
C LEU A 147 -7.94 -13.57 -17.75
N PRO A 148 -8.12 -14.92 -17.86
CA PRO A 148 -7.41 -15.97 -17.13
C PRO A 148 -5.97 -16.21 -17.64
N LEU A 149 -5.10 -16.76 -16.78
CA LEU A 149 -3.69 -17.04 -17.16
C LEU A 149 -3.51 -18.13 -18.23
N GLY A 150 -4.45 -19.00 -18.45
CA GLY A 150 -4.32 -20.12 -19.39
C GLY A 150 -3.43 -21.26 -18.89
N GLU A 151 -3.06 -21.29 -17.61
CA GLU A 151 -2.37 -22.41 -16.95
C GLU A 151 -3.06 -22.76 -15.62
N GLU A 152 -2.92 -24.04 -15.22
CA GLU A 152 -3.47 -24.56 -13.97
C GLU A 152 -2.40 -24.59 -12.87
N PRO A 153 -2.78 -24.51 -11.58
CA PRO A 153 -1.85 -24.60 -10.46
C PRO A 153 -1.15 -25.97 -10.43
N ALA A 154 0.19 -25.97 -10.49
CA ALA A 154 1.00 -27.19 -10.39
C ALA A 154 1.47 -27.38 -8.94
N TRP A 155 0.69 -28.11 -8.16
CA TRP A 155 0.98 -28.31 -6.73
C TRP A 155 2.15 -29.29 -6.50
N PRO A 156 3.05 -29.00 -5.55
CA PRO A 156 4.02 -29.99 -5.11
C PRO A 156 3.34 -31.25 -4.56
N PRO A 157 3.98 -32.43 -4.65
CA PRO A 157 3.41 -33.67 -4.12
C PRO A 157 3.06 -33.58 -2.63
N GLY A 158 1.87 -34.06 -2.26
CA GLY A 158 1.38 -34.09 -0.88
C GLY A 158 0.85 -32.76 -0.36
N VAL A 159 0.73 -31.75 -1.22
CA VAL A 159 0.10 -30.47 -0.84
C VAL A 159 -1.41 -30.55 -1.07
N GLU A 160 -2.17 -30.21 -0.02
CA GLU A 160 -3.62 -30.02 -0.06
C GLU A 160 -3.96 -28.56 0.10
N VAL A 161 -4.91 -28.05 -0.71
CA VAL A 161 -5.31 -26.64 -0.69
C VAL A 161 -6.79 -26.50 -0.37
N ARG A 162 -7.09 -25.59 0.54
CA ARG A 162 -8.47 -25.25 0.89
C ARG A 162 -8.60 -23.77 1.27
N PRO A 163 -9.82 -23.23 1.25
CA PRO A 163 -10.09 -21.89 1.79
C PRO A 163 -9.79 -21.78 3.29
N PHE A 164 -9.46 -20.57 3.70
CA PHE A 164 -9.28 -20.17 5.08
C PHE A 164 -10.62 -20.25 5.86
N VAL A 165 -10.57 -20.72 7.09
CA VAL A 165 -11.73 -20.79 8.01
C VAL A 165 -11.47 -19.85 9.18
N PRO A 166 -12.15 -18.68 9.26
CA PRO A 166 -12.02 -17.75 10.36
C PRO A 166 -12.24 -18.42 11.74
N GLY A 167 -11.41 -18.06 12.71
CA GLY A 167 -11.45 -18.64 14.06
C GLY A 167 -10.77 -20.01 14.20
N GLN A 168 -10.63 -20.76 13.10
CA GLN A 168 -9.94 -22.05 13.08
C GLN A 168 -8.47 -21.92 12.67
N ASP A 169 -8.22 -21.16 11.60
CA ASP A 169 -6.91 -21.10 10.93
C ASP A 169 -6.07 -19.89 11.36
N ASP A 170 -6.63 -18.95 12.10
CA ASP A 170 -6.04 -17.65 12.45
C ASP A 170 -4.61 -17.78 12.99
N ARG A 171 -4.43 -18.63 13.98
CA ARG A 171 -3.11 -18.83 14.63
C ARG A 171 -2.10 -19.49 13.72
N ALA A 172 -2.53 -20.48 12.95
CA ALA A 172 -1.65 -21.18 12.01
C ALA A 172 -1.18 -20.21 10.92
N TRP A 173 -2.12 -19.44 10.39
CA TRP A 173 -1.82 -18.43 9.38
C TRP A 173 -0.90 -17.33 9.92
N LEU A 174 -1.22 -16.72 11.07
CA LEU A 174 -0.37 -15.68 11.69
C LEU A 174 1.06 -16.19 11.92
N SER A 175 1.21 -17.44 12.34
CA SER A 175 2.53 -18.04 12.54
C SER A 175 3.33 -18.14 11.24
N VAL A 176 2.72 -18.57 10.16
CA VAL A 176 3.38 -18.69 8.84
C VAL A 176 3.62 -17.30 8.24
N ASN A 177 2.63 -16.39 8.29
CA ASN A 177 2.77 -15.03 7.82
C ASN A 177 3.98 -14.34 8.47
N ASN A 178 4.05 -14.36 9.79
CA ASN A 178 5.12 -13.67 10.53
C ASN A 178 6.51 -14.29 10.31
N ARG A 179 6.60 -15.58 9.94
CA ARG A 179 7.86 -16.18 9.49
C ARG A 179 8.20 -15.81 8.03
N ALA A 180 7.21 -15.85 7.16
CA ALA A 180 7.41 -15.53 5.75
C ALA A 180 7.84 -14.06 5.53
N PHE A 181 7.36 -13.18 6.43
CA PHE A 181 7.59 -11.73 6.37
C PHE A 181 8.41 -11.21 7.57
N ALA A 182 9.30 -12.04 8.16
CA ALA A 182 10.05 -11.66 9.35
C ALA A 182 10.85 -10.36 9.20
N ASP A 183 11.38 -10.10 8.01
CA ASP A 183 12.20 -8.92 7.67
C ASP A 183 11.40 -7.84 6.92
N HIS A 184 10.09 -8.07 6.67
CA HIS A 184 9.26 -7.12 5.93
C HIS A 184 8.66 -6.06 6.88
N PRO A 185 8.82 -4.76 6.59
CA PRO A 185 8.41 -3.70 7.52
C PRO A 185 6.90 -3.62 7.77
N GLU A 186 6.08 -4.06 6.81
CA GLU A 186 4.62 -3.88 6.86
C GLU A 186 3.83 -5.19 7.04
N GLN A 187 4.34 -6.32 6.56
CA GLN A 187 3.63 -7.61 6.58
C GLN A 187 4.07 -8.52 7.73
N GLY A 188 5.20 -8.20 8.36
CA GLY A 188 5.69 -8.93 9.52
C GLY A 188 5.02 -8.49 10.82
N GLY A 189 5.03 -9.38 11.82
CA GLY A 189 4.59 -9.03 13.18
C GLY A 189 3.09 -8.84 13.36
N TRP A 190 2.24 -9.34 12.45
CA TRP A 190 0.80 -9.28 12.62
C TRP A 190 0.34 -10.03 13.86
N VAL A 191 -0.63 -9.44 14.57
CA VAL A 191 -1.31 -10.02 15.72
C VAL A 191 -2.78 -10.32 15.39
N GLU A 192 -3.46 -11.07 16.26
CA GLU A 192 -4.86 -11.49 16.07
C GLU A 192 -5.78 -10.29 15.77
N ALA A 193 -5.63 -9.19 16.51
CA ALA A 193 -6.42 -7.97 16.28
C ALA A 193 -6.17 -7.34 14.91
N THR A 194 -4.97 -7.48 14.32
CA THR A 194 -4.69 -6.99 12.96
C THR A 194 -5.41 -7.84 11.93
N LEU A 195 -5.37 -9.17 12.07
CA LEU A 195 -6.09 -10.11 11.22
C LEU A 195 -7.61 -9.87 11.30
N GLU A 196 -8.16 -9.75 12.52
CA GLU A 196 -9.58 -9.50 12.75
C GLU A 196 -10.07 -8.22 12.04
N ARG A 197 -9.30 -7.13 12.15
CA ARG A 197 -9.62 -5.88 11.44
C ARG A 197 -9.64 -6.05 9.93
N ARG A 198 -8.70 -6.81 9.37
CA ARG A 198 -8.67 -7.10 7.92
C ARG A 198 -9.81 -8.01 7.48
N MET A 199 -10.21 -8.97 8.30
CA MET A 199 -11.38 -9.81 8.04
C MET A 199 -12.72 -9.06 8.18
N ALA A 200 -12.74 -7.94 8.90
CA ALA A 200 -13.92 -7.08 9.00
C ALA A 200 -14.12 -6.14 7.79
N GLU A 201 -13.13 -6.04 6.90
CA GLU A 201 -13.23 -5.21 5.70
C GLU A 201 -14.29 -5.75 4.72
N PRO A 202 -15.07 -4.87 4.05
CA PRO A 202 -16.16 -5.29 3.15
C PRO A 202 -15.73 -6.19 1.98
N TRP A 203 -14.47 -6.11 1.59
CA TRP A 203 -13.91 -6.91 0.48
C TRP A 203 -13.45 -8.30 0.92
N PHE A 204 -13.46 -8.63 2.22
CA PHE A 204 -12.99 -9.93 2.71
C PHE A 204 -13.85 -11.07 2.19
N ASP A 205 -13.22 -12.00 1.48
CA ASP A 205 -13.82 -13.24 1.00
C ASP A 205 -12.96 -14.43 1.44
N PRO A 206 -13.41 -15.27 2.40
CA PRO A 206 -12.64 -16.41 2.84
C PRO A 206 -12.39 -17.44 1.74
N LYS A 207 -13.22 -17.48 0.68
CA LYS A 207 -13.01 -18.37 -0.47
C LYS A 207 -11.81 -17.97 -1.31
N GLY A 208 -11.50 -16.68 -1.35
CA GLY A 208 -10.32 -16.12 -2.00
C GLY A 208 -9.08 -16.10 -1.11
N PHE A 209 -9.16 -16.65 0.09
CA PHE A 209 -8.04 -16.80 1.00
C PHE A 209 -7.65 -18.28 1.07
N LEU A 210 -6.71 -18.68 0.22
CA LEU A 210 -6.28 -20.07 0.02
C LEU A 210 -5.15 -20.43 0.98
N LEU A 211 -5.27 -21.59 1.63
CA LEU A 211 -4.24 -22.17 2.50
C LEU A 211 -3.73 -23.48 1.90
N ALA A 212 -2.42 -23.61 1.79
CA ALA A 212 -1.75 -24.81 1.30
C ALA A 212 -1.09 -25.56 2.48
N PHE A 213 -1.50 -26.79 2.71
CA PHE A 213 -1.01 -27.67 3.76
C PHE A 213 -0.16 -28.80 3.19
N ASP A 214 0.89 -29.18 3.90
CA ASP A 214 1.64 -30.41 3.68
C ASP A 214 1.58 -31.32 4.93
N ALA A 215 2.40 -32.36 4.98
CA ALA A 215 2.42 -33.29 6.12
C ALA A 215 2.82 -32.63 7.45
N ASP A 216 3.54 -31.51 7.41
CA ASP A 216 4.02 -30.80 8.60
C ASP A 216 3.11 -29.61 9.00
N GLY A 217 2.06 -29.33 8.22
CA GLY A 217 1.08 -28.29 8.50
C GLY A 217 0.94 -27.23 7.40
N LEU A 218 0.63 -25.98 7.79
CA LEU A 218 0.47 -24.88 6.84
C LEU A 218 1.82 -24.50 6.22
N ALA A 219 1.95 -24.71 4.91
CA ALA A 219 3.17 -24.51 4.13
C ALA A 219 3.21 -23.15 3.40
N GLY A 220 2.04 -22.59 3.11
CA GLY A 220 1.93 -21.31 2.42
C GLY A 220 0.47 -20.89 2.22
N PHE A 221 0.26 -19.69 1.73
CA PHE A 221 -1.07 -19.14 1.55
C PHE A 221 -1.09 -18.08 0.43
N CYS A 222 -2.29 -17.82 -0.09
CA CYS A 222 -2.56 -16.73 -1.01
C CYS A 222 -3.91 -16.11 -0.63
N TRP A 223 -3.91 -14.83 -0.30
CA TRP A 223 -5.12 -14.08 0.03
C TRP A 223 -5.41 -13.08 -1.07
N THR A 224 -6.60 -13.14 -1.65
CA THR A 224 -7.03 -12.26 -2.74
C THR A 224 -7.95 -11.15 -2.24
N LYS A 225 -7.93 -10.02 -2.94
CA LYS A 225 -8.83 -8.87 -2.73
C LYS A 225 -9.38 -8.43 -4.09
N VAL A 226 -10.63 -7.98 -4.12
CA VAL A 226 -11.22 -7.36 -5.31
C VAL A 226 -11.39 -5.88 -5.06
N HIS A 227 -10.88 -5.07 -5.97
CA HIS A 227 -11.09 -3.63 -6.02
C HIS A 227 -12.25 -3.32 -6.96
N PRO A 228 -13.26 -2.54 -6.54
CA PRO A 228 -14.33 -2.12 -7.43
C PRO A 228 -13.79 -1.27 -8.58
N ALA A 229 -14.51 -1.28 -9.70
CA ALA A 229 -14.20 -0.40 -10.82
C ALA A 229 -14.27 1.08 -10.40
N THR A 230 -13.37 1.87 -10.95
CA THR A 230 -13.32 3.34 -10.83
C THR A 230 -13.43 3.97 -12.22
N ASP A 231 -13.40 5.29 -12.31
CA ASP A 231 -13.37 5.97 -13.61
C ASP A 231 -12.03 5.72 -14.35
N ALA A 232 -10.95 5.46 -13.61
CA ALA A 232 -9.61 5.22 -14.17
C ALA A 232 -9.33 3.73 -14.45
N ASP A 233 -9.88 2.81 -13.65
CA ASP A 233 -9.59 1.37 -13.73
C ASP A 233 -10.85 0.51 -13.75
N PRO A 234 -10.85 -0.60 -14.51
CA PRO A 234 -11.87 -1.64 -14.37
C PRO A 234 -11.77 -2.31 -12.99
N GLU A 235 -12.69 -3.22 -12.70
CA GLU A 235 -12.57 -4.07 -11.50
C GLU A 235 -11.25 -4.86 -11.55
N LEU A 236 -10.45 -4.80 -10.48
CA LEU A 236 -9.13 -5.43 -10.39
C LEU A 236 -9.12 -6.50 -9.31
N GLY A 237 -8.51 -7.63 -9.61
CA GLY A 237 -8.27 -8.70 -8.65
C GLY A 237 -6.84 -8.69 -8.14
N GLU A 238 -6.65 -8.42 -6.86
CA GLU A 238 -5.34 -8.34 -6.23
C GLU A 238 -4.95 -9.66 -5.56
N ILE A 239 -3.71 -10.10 -5.75
CA ILE A 239 -3.03 -10.98 -4.80
C ILE A 239 -2.59 -10.08 -3.63
N PHE A 240 -3.46 -9.96 -2.61
CA PHE A 240 -3.31 -9.04 -1.51
C PHE A 240 -2.13 -9.41 -0.58
N VAL A 241 -2.07 -10.69 -0.18
CA VAL A 241 -0.93 -11.24 0.57
C VAL A 241 -0.66 -12.65 0.09
N ILE A 242 0.60 -12.94 -0.22
CA ILE A 242 1.05 -14.28 -0.55
C ILE A 242 2.33 -14.60 0.21
N GLY A 243 2.36 -15.75 0.88
CA GLY A 243 3.53 -16.19 1.65
C GLY A 243 3.74 -17.68 1.56
N VAL A 244 5.01 -18.06 1.54
CA VAL A 244 5.47 -19.45 1.66
C VAL A 244 6.38 -19.54 2.87
N ASP A 245 6.12 -20.51 3.73
CA ASP A 245 6.99 -20.77 4.88
C ASP A 245 8.45 -20.88 4.42
N PRO A 246 9.42 -20.21 5.07
CA PRO A 246 10.81 -20.23 4.66
C PRO A 246 11.38 -21.64 4.47
N SER A 247 10.91 -22.61 5.25
CA SER A 247 11.32 -24.02 5.13
C SER A 247 10.79 -24.74 3.88
N ARG A 248 9.86 -24.11 3.14
CA ARG A 248 9.19 -24.66 1.94
C ARG A 248 9.50 -23.87 0.67
N GLN A 249 10.32 -22.83 0.75
CA GLN A 249 10.75 -22.05 -0.41
C GLN A 249 11.52 -22.93 -1.42
N GLY A 250 11.46 -22.55 -2.70
CA GLY A 250 12.11 -23.30 -3.78
C GLY A 250 11.39 -24.58 -4.23
N SER A 251 10.25 -24.94 -3.63
CA SER A 251 9.46 -26.14 -3.97
C SER A 251 8.49 -25.94 -5.16
N GLY A 252 8.34 -24.73 -5.68
CA GLY A 252 7.32 -24.36 -6.67
C GLY A 252 5.97 -23.95 -6.05
N LEU A 253 5.81 -24.06 -4.71
CA LEU A 253 4.56 -23.74 -4.01
C LEU A 253 4.11 -22.28 -4.24
N GLY A 254 5.04 -21.33 -4.23
CA GLY A 254 4.71 -19.92 -4.45
C GLY A 254 4.07 -19.68 -5.83
N ARG A 255 4.61 -20.29 -6.90
CA ARG A 255 3.99 -20.21 -8.23
C ARG A 255 2.59 -20.80 -8.24
N ALA A 256 2.43 -22.00 -7.68
CA ALA A 256 1.12 -22.65 -7.64
C ALA A 256 0.08 -21.82 -6.88
N LEU A 257 0.45 -21.17 -5.77
CA LEU A 257 -0.41 -20.29 -5.01
C LEU A 257 -0.81 -19.02 -5.79
N VAL A 258 0.13 -18.39 -6.52
CA VAL A 258 -0.19 -17.23 -7.38
C VAL A 258 -1.19 -17.64 -8.45
N VAL A 259 -0.92 -18.74 -9.18
CA VAL A 259 -1.82 -19.24 -10.23
C VAL A 259 -3.21 -19.54 -9.66
N ALA A 260 -3.29 -20.20 -8.49
CA ALA A 260 -4.56 -20.54 -7.85
C ALA A 260 -5.34 -19.29 -7.42
N GLY A 261 -4.68 -18.28 -6.84
CA GLY A 261 -5.31 -17.01 -6.48
C GLY A 261 -5.85 -16.27 -7.70
N LEU A 262 -5.08 -16.21 -8.78
CA LEU A 262 -5.50 -15.57 -10.03
C LEU A 262 -6.61 -16.36 -10.74
N SER A 263 -6.60 -17.70 -10.66
CA SER A 263 -7.70 -18.54 -11.17
C SER A 263 -8.98 -18.28 -10.39
N HIS A 264 -8.92 -18.19 -9.05
CA HIS A 264 -10.08 -17.82 -8.23
C HIS A 264 -10.68 -16.46 -8.65
N LEU A 265 -9.83 -15.46 -8.93
CA LEU A 265 -10.26 -14.14 -9.38
C LEU A 265 -10.88 -14.21 -10.79
N ALA A 266 -10.29 -14.96 -11.70
CA ALA A 266 -10.82 -15.19 -13.05
C ALA A 266 -12.21 -15.88 -13.02
N ASP A 267 -12.39 -16.89 -12.15
CA ASP A 267 -13.67 -17.59 -11.95
C ASP A 267 -14.78 -16.65 -11.42
N ARG A 268 -14.41 -15.55 -10.78
CA ARG A 268 -15.32 -14.47 -10.38
C ARG A 268 -15.61 -13.45 -11.48
N GLY A 269 -15.03 -13.63 -12.67
CA GLY A 269 -15.22 -12.75 -13.82
C GLY A 269 -14.25 -11.57 -13.89
N ILE A 270 -13.23 -11.51 -13.03
CA ILE A 270 -12.23 -10.45 -13.04
C ILE A 270 -11.30 -10.63 -14.26
N GLY A 271 -11.17 -9.58 -15.06
CA GLY A 271 -10.36 -9.61 -16.30
C GLY A 271 -8.90 -9.19 -16.13
N THR A 272 -8.54 -8.61 -14.97
CA THR A 272 -7.18 -8.13 -14.70
C THR A 272 -6.75 -8.50 -13.28
N GLY A 273 -5.68 -9.27 -13.19
CA GLY A 273 -4.98 -9.56 -11.94
C GLY A 273 -3.93 -8.50 -11.66
N MET A 274 -3.72 -8.17 -10.38
CA MET A 274 -2.65 -7.29 -9.95
C MET A 274 -2.01 -7.76 -8.64
N LEU A 275 -0.85 -7.22 -8.34
CA LEU A 275 -0.18 -7.34 -7.05
C LEU A 275 0.79 -6.17 -6.83
N PHE A 276 1.19 -6.00 -5.59
CA PHE A 276 2.31 -5.12 -5.23
C PHE A 276 3.53 -5.94 -4.84
N VAL A 277 4.71 -5.48 -5.25
CA VAL A 277 5.99 -6.13 -4.96
C VAL A 277 7.10 -5.11 -4.79
N ASP A 278 7.98 -5.31 -3.81
CA ASP A 278 9.17 -4.48 -3.64
C ASP A 278 10.08 -4.58 -4.86
N GLY A 279 10.59 -3.43 -5.33
CA GLY A 279 11.40 -3.34 -6.54
C GLY A 279 12.74 -4.07 -6.46
N ASP A 280 13.22 -4.40 -5.26
CA ASP A 280 14.42 -5.18 -4.99
C ASP A 280 14.15 -6.68 -4.78
N ASN A 281 12.88 -7.12 -4.75
CA ASN A 281 12.53 -8.53 -4.65
C ASN A 281 12.65 -9.24 -6.00
N GLU A 282 13.90 -9.40 -6.46
CA GLU A 282 14.18 -10.02 -7.77
C GLU A 282 13.58 -11.42 -7.93
N ALA A 283 13.46 -12.21 -6.85
CA ALA A 283 12.92 -13.57 -6.94
C ALA A 283 11.42 -13.55 -7.26
N ALA A 284 10.64 -12.67 -6.60
CA ALA A 284 9.23 -12.50 -6.87
C ALA A 284 9.01 -11.88 -8.26
N LEU A 285 9.78 -10.86 -8.63
CA LEU A 285 9.71 -10.20 -9.94
C LEU A 285 9.95 -11.20 -11.09
N ARG A 286 10.96 -12.10 -10.98
CA ARG A 286 11.17 -13.16 -11.98
C ARG A 286 9.99 -14.13 -12.06
N LEU A 287 9.39 -14.49 -10.92
CA LEU A 287 8.20 -15.33 -10.89
C LEU A 287 7.04 -14.66 -11.62
N TYR A 288 6.73 -13.42 -11.27
CA TYR A 288 5.61 -12.69 -11.87
C TYR A 288 5.80 -12.42 -13.36
N ALA A 289 7.00 -12.01 -13.77
CA ALA A 289 7.34 -11.87 -15.19
C ALA A 289 7.13 -13.19 -15.97
N SER A 290 7.45 -14.35 -15.37
CA SER A 290 7.23 -15.66 -15.98
C SER A 290 5.76 -16.06 -16.12
N LEU A 291 4.86 -15.37 -15.39
CA LEU A 291 3.40 -15.51 -15.47
C LEU A 291 2.76 -14.45 -16.39
N GLY A 292 3.57 -13.58 -17.00
CA GLY A 292 3.10 -12.56 -17.92
C GLY A 292 2.74 -11.22 -17.26
N PHE A 293 3.07 -11.02 -15.98
CA PHE A 293 2.92 -9.72 -15.33
C PHE A 293 3.84 -8.69 -15.95
N THR A 294 3.36 -7.45 -15.98
CA THR A 294 4.11 -6.27 -16.40
C THR A 294 3.90 -5.15 -15.39
N THR A 295 4.93 -4.34 -15.20
CA THR A 295 4.84 -3.19 -14.31
C THR A 295 3.86 -2.18 -14.89
N HIS A 296 2.83 -1.86 -14.12
CA HIS A 296 1.83 -0.86 -14.44
C HIS A 296 2.17 0.49 -13.81
N ARG A 297 2.58 0.49 -12.54
CA ARG A 297 2.92 1.69 -11.77
C ARG A 297 4.08 1.42 -10.81
N ARG A 298 4.85 2.46 -10.53
CA ARG A 298 5.87 2.46 -9.49
C ARG A 298 5.51 3.48 -8.44
N ASP A 299 5.45 3.06 -7.18
CA ASP A 299 5.30 3.92 -6.04
C ASP A 299 6.63 3.98 -5.28
N ARG A 300 6.95 5.12 -4.68
CA ARG A 300 8.23 5.31 -3.97
C ARG A 300 8.00 5.75 -2.54
N ALA A 301 8.65 5.05 -1.61
CA ALA A 301 8.75 5.47 -0.23
C ALA A 301 10.02 6.27 0.01
N TYR A 302 9.87 7.39 0.69
CA TYR A 302 10.97 8.17 1.25
C TYR A 302 10.84 8.17 2.76
N GLU A 303 11.96 8.22 3.47
CA GLU A 303 11.95 8.24 4.92
C GLU A 303 12.81 9.35 5.50
N ARG A 304 12.39 9.86 6.68
CA ARG A 304 13.14 10.83 7.44
C ARG A 304 12.93 10.60 8.95
N GLU A 305 14.04 10.48 9.68
CA GLU A 305 13.98 10.53 11.15
C GLU A 305 13.89 11.99 11.60
N VAL A 306 12.88 12.31 12.41
CA VAL A 306 12.59 13.66 12.90
C VAL A 306 12.81 13.70 14.39
N ALA A 307 13.75 14.56 14.86
CA ALA A 307 13.96 14.79 16.29
C ALA A 307 12.76 15.54 16.91
N PRO A 308 12.44 15.32 18.17
CA PRO A 308 11.51 16.17 18.92
C PRO A 308 11.97 17.64 18.91
N ALA A 309 11.00 18.58 18.87
CA ALA A 309 11.26 20.02 18.90
C ALA A 309 11.73 20.49 20.28
#